data_2a9001124414ef128dbb60e1837fa8f8
#
_entry.id   2a9001124414ef128dbb60e1837fa8f8
#
_cell.length_a   1.000
_cell.length_b   1.000
_cell.length_c   1.000
_cell.angle_alpha   90.00
_cell.angle_beta   90.00
_cell.angle_gamma   90.00
#
_symmetry.space_group_name_H-M   'P 1'
#
loop_
_entity.id
_entity.type
_entity.pdbx_description
1 polymer ?
#
loop_
_entity_poly.entity_id
_entity_poly.type
_entity_poly.pdbx_seq_one_letter_code
_entity_poly.pdbx_strand_id
1 'polypeptide(L)'
;MKVITALICLALGLALTANAAESWPRAPHPELTPGSLCKTPSEYRYPERIPYCERSVKSELKDRVVELYDSTLGTTIGRRGRRNFKIDHLIPLCMGGSNQIDNLWPQHPEIYTLTDPVEGTLCILLQEGKIRQNEAIRLILLAKTRHDQIPVIMDRFREL
;
A
#
# COMPACT_ATOMS: atom_id res chain seq x y z
N MET A 1 -51.17 -55.62 4.25
CA MET A 1 -50.16 -54.81 4.93
C MET A 1 -49.36 -54.12 3.85
N LYS A 2 -49.52 -52.80 3.68
CA LYS A 2 -48.77 -52.00 2.70
C LYS A 2 -47.68 -51.26 3.46
N VAL A 3 -46.37 -51.55 3.15
CA VAL A 3 -45.22 -50.88 3.70
C VAL A 3 -44.96 -49.62 2.86
N ILE A 4 -45.09 -48.46 3.47
CA ILE A 4 -44.76 -47.16 2.84
C ILE A 4 -43.30 -46.85 3.18
N THR A 5 -42.44 -46.92 2.17
CA THR A 5 -41.00 -46.52 2.29
C THR A 5 -40.94 -45.01 2.10
N ALA A 6 -40.63 -44.28 3.16
CA ALA A 6 -40.38 -42.83 3.11
C ALA A 6 -38.95 -42.56 2.64
N LEU A 7 -38.82 -41.92 1.50
CA LEU A 7 -37.52 -41.41 0.98
C LEU A 7 -37.20 -40.09 1.66
N ILE A 8 -36.16 -40.06 2.51
CA ILE A 8 -35.65 -38.84 3.11
C ILE A 8 -34.61 -38.26 2.14
N CYS A 9 -34.95 -37.18 1.43
CA CYS A 9 -34.01 -36.39 0.65
C CYS A 9 -33.18 -35.50 1.59
N LEU A 10 -31.92 -35.89 1.81
CA LEU A 10 -30.95 -35.09 2.53
C LEU A 10 -30.44 -33.97 1.58
N ALA A 11 -30.97 -32.75 1.72
CA ALA A 11 -30.47 -31.58 1.00
C ALA A 11 -29.14 -31.12 1.65
N LEU A 12 -28.02 -31.43 1.01
CA LEU A 12 -26.72 -30.86 1.37
C LEU A 12 -26.73 -29.39 0.96
N GLY A 13 -26.96 -28.48 1.92
CA GLY A 13 -26.78 -27.05 1.74
C GLY A 13 -25.29 -26.73 1.63
N LEU A 14 -24.79 -26.44 0.42
CA LEU A 14 -23.50 -25.77 0.26
C LEU A 14 -23.60 -24.36 0.88
N ALA A 15 -23.04 -24.18 2.07
CA ALA A 15 -22.81 -22.86 2.62
C ALA A 15 -21.70 -22.19 1.79
N LEU A 16 -22.09 -21.30 0.86
CA LEU A 16 -21.20 -20.35 0.25
C LEU A 16 -20.69 -19.42 1.38
N THR A 17 -19.46 -19.64 1.85
CA THR A 17 -18.77 -18.69 2.70
C THR A 17 -18.50 -17.45 1.83
N ALA A 18 -19.35 -16.44 1.94
CA ALA A 18 -19.05 -15.12 1.42
C ALA A 18 -17.78 -14.66 2.15
N ASN A 19 -16.65 -14.61 1.45
CA ASN A 19 -15.47 -13.89 1.92
C ASN A 19 -15.93 -12.45 2.17
N ALA A 20 -15.96 -12.05 3.44
CA ALA A 20 -16.20 -10.67 3.79
C ALA A 20 -15.12 -9.85 3.09
N ALA A 21 -15.52 -8.94 2.19
CA ALA A 21 -14.60 -8.04 1.52
C ALA A 21 -13.71 -7.37 2.59
N GLU A 22 -12.40 -7.40 2.39
CA GLU A 22 -11.46 -6.77 3.32
C GLU A 22 -11.87 -5.30 3.49
N SER A 23 -11.97 -4.86 4.71
CA SER A 23 -12.48 -3.53 5.03
C SER A 23 -11.50 -2.40 4.69
N TRP A 24 -10.26 -2.74 4.32
CA TRP A 24 -9.21 -1.85 3.83
C TRP A 24 -8.20 -2.61 2.94
N PRO A 25 -7.45 -1.89 2.07
CA PRO A 25 -6.46 -2.53 1.19
C PRO A 25 -5.22 -2.98 1.99
N ARG A 26 -4.79 -4.21 1.77
CA ARG A 26 -3.54 -4.74 2.34
C ARG A 26 -2.30 -4.28 1.57
N ALA A 27 -2.47 -3.86 0.31
CA ALA A 27 -1.42 -3.36 -0.57
C ALA A 27 -1.99 -2.24 -1.45
N PRO A 28 -1.16 -1.38 -2.06
CA PRO A 28 -1.61 -0.43 -3.05
C PRO A 28 -2.20 -1.17 -4.26
N HIS A 29 -3.34 -0.68 -4.77
CA HIS A 29 -3.96 -1.27 -5.95
C HIS A 29 -3.28 -0.76 -7.22
N PRO A 30 -2.80 -1.63 -8.11
CA PRO A 30 -1.94 -1.23 -9.23
C PRO A 30 -2.60 -0.26 -10.23
N GLU A 31 -3.92 -0.33 -10.40
CA GLU A 31 -4.64 0.59 -11.29
C GLU A 31 -4.97 1.93 -10.61
N LEU A 32 -5.17 1.96 -9.30
CA LEU A 32 -5.47 3.18 -8.55
C LEU A 32 -4.21 3.92 -8.12
N THR A 33 -3.17 3.18 -7.80
CA THR A 33 -1.89 3.70 -7.31
C THR A 33 -0.72 3.01 -8.03
N PRO A 34 -0.55 3.26 -9.33
CA PRO A 34 0.58 2.72 -10.09
C PRO A 34 1.94 3.29 -9.64
N GLY A 35 1.91 4.41 -8.93
CA GLY A 35 3.10 5.16 -8.55
C GLY A 35 3.53 6.17 -9.61
N SER A 36 3.97 7.35 -9.17
CA SER A 36 4.50 8.38 -10.07
C SER A 36 5.64 9.15 -9.43
N LEU A 37 6.54 9.65 -10.27
CA LEU A 37 7.69 10.43 -9.85
C LEU A 37 7.41 11.95 -9.88
N CYS A 38 8.19 12.67 -9.10
CA CYS A 38 8.18 14.12 -9.02
C CYS A 38 8.63 14.73 -10.35
N LYS A 39 7.72 15.45 -11.04
CA LYS A 39 7.99 16.11 -12.34
C LYS A 39 8.42 17.57 -12.19
N THR A 40 8.05 18.22 -11.09
CA THR A 40 8.36 19.62 -10.79
C THR A 40 9.01 19.72 -9.41
N PRO A 41 10.31 19.32 -9.30
CA PRO A 41 10.97 19.27 -8.01
C PRO A 41 11.24 20.67 -7.46
N SER A 42 11.10 20.81 -6.13
CA SER A 42 11.57 22.00 -5.41
C SER A 42 13.08 22.00 -5.23
N GLU A 43 13.69 20.83 -5.19
CA GLU A 43 15.14 20.65 -5.05
C GLU A 43 15.57 19.25 -5.55
N TYR A 44 16.91 19.05 -5.58
CA TYR A 44 17.50 17.74 -5.86
C TYR A 44 18.32 17.30 -4.65
N ARG A 45 18.06 16.08 -4.18
CA ARG A 45 18.66 15.52 -2.95
C ARG A 45 19.63 14.40 -3.24
N TYR A 46 20.50 14.16 -2.28
CA TYR A 46 21.46 13.06 -2.24
C TYR A 46 22.52 13.10 -3.35
N PRO A 47 23.58 12.28 -3.27
CA PRO A 47 24.64 12.25 -4.28
C PRO A 47 24.14 11.98 -5.69
N GLU A 48 23.05 11.20 -5.84
CA GLU A 48 22.45 10.89 -7.15
C GLU A 48 21.59 12.03 -7.72
N ARG A 49 21.37 13.12 -6.96
CA ARG A 49 20.54 14.27 -7.37
C ARG A 49 19.09 13.87 -7.67
N ILE A 50 18.49 13.10 -6.76
CA ILE A 50 17.10 12.64 -6.88
C ILE A 50 16.15 13.85 -6.82
N PRO A 51 15.20 13.99 -7.79
CA PRO A 51 14.18 15.03 -7.75
C PRO A 51 13.33 14.91 -6.47
N TYR A 52 13.16 16.01 -5.75
CA TYR A 52 12.36 16.04 -4.54
C TYR A 52 11.19 17.02 -4.69
N CYS A 53 9.97 16.50 -4.48
CA CYS A 53 8.77 17.30 -4.30
C CYS A 53 8.49 17.46 -2.81
N GLU A 54 8.47 18.68 -2.31
CA GLU A 54 8.03 18.94 -0.94
C GLU A 54 6.62 18.39 -0.70
N ARG A 55 6.37 17.84 0.51
CA ARG A 55 5.07 17.24 0.83
C ARG A 55 3.94 18.27 0.74
N SER A 56 3.00 18.02 -0.16
CA SER A 56 1.84 18.88 -0.39
C SER A 56 0.59 18.04 -0.64
N VAL A 57 0.14 17.29 0.38
CA VAL A 57 -1.05 16.44 0.32
C VAL A 57 -2.12 17.03 1.23
N LYS A 58 -3.00 17.86 0.65
CA LYS A 58 -4.10 18.54 1.34
C LYS A 58 -5.21 17.57 1.75
N SER A 59 -6.08 17.99 2.67
CA SER A 59 -7.18 17.18 3.19
C SER A 59 -8.09 16.68 2.08
N GLU A 60 -8.46 17.56 1.14
CA GLU A 60 -9.34 17.24 0.02
C GLU A 60 -8.78 16.13 -0.87
N LEU A 61 -7.45 16.13 -1.09
CA LEU A 61 -6.80 15.06 -1.85
C LEU A 61 -6.81 13.74 -1.08
N LYS A 62 -6.61 13.78 0.24
CA LYS A 62 -6.69 12.58 1.09
C LYS A 62 -8.09 11.98 1.08
N ASP A 63 -9.13 12.83 1.12
CA ASP A 63 -10.53 12.38 1.07
C ASP A 63 -10.85 11.75 -0.29
N ARG A 64 -10.35 12.32 -1.39
CA ARG A 64 -10.48 11.74 -2.74
C ARG A 64 -9.79 10.39 -2.89
N VAL A 65 -8.61 10.20 -2.27
CA VAL A 65 -7.93 8.89 -2.26
C VAL A 65 -8.80 7.84 -1.58
N VAL A 66 -9.39 8.18 -0.43
CA VAL A 66 -10.30 7.26 0.30
C VAL A 66 -11.54 6.95 -0.52
N GLU A 67 -12.19 7.96 -1.09
CA GLU A 67 -13.38 7.79 -1.93
C GLU A 67 -13.10 6.90 -3.14
N LEU A 68 -11.94 7.08 -3.78
CA LEU A 68 -11.52 6.26 -4.92
C LEU A 68 -11.37 4.78 -4.53
N TYR A 69 -10.73 4.51 -3.38
CA TYR A 69 -10.56 3.15 -2.89
C TYR A 69 -11.88 2.51 -2.44
N ASP A 70 -12.70 3.27 -1.70
CA ASP A 70 -14.00 2.77 -1.22
C ASP A 70 -14.96 2.47 -2.36
N SER A 71 -15.04 3.36 -3.38
CA SER A 71 -15.94 3.20 -4.51
C SER A 71 -15.50 2.09 -5.48
N THR A 72 -14.18 1.93 -5.69
CA THR A 72 -13.66 0.96 -6.67
C THR A 72 -13.51 -0.44 -6.10
N LEU A 73 -13.05 -0.55 -4.85
CA LEU A 73 -12.73 -1.84 -4.22
C LEU A 73 -13.75 -2.29 -3.18
N GLY A 74 -14.77 -1.47 -2.90
CA GLY A 74 -15.76 -1.79 -1.87
C GLY A 74 -15.20 -1.74 -0.45
N THR A 75 -14.07 -1.05 -0.22
CA THR A 75 -13.52 -0.85 1.12
C THR A 75 -14.44 0.04 1.96
N THR A 76 -14.18 0.14 3.25
CA THR A 76 -15.03 0.90 4.18
C THR A 76 -14.25 1.92 5.00
N ILE A 77 -13.18 2.47 4.40
CA ILE A 77 -12.23 3.38 5.07
C ILE A 77 -12.94 4.65 5.56
N GLY A 78 -13.75 5.28 4.71
CA GLY A 78 -14.51 6.48 5.06
C GLY A 78 -15.46 6.24 6.22
N ARG A 79 -16.20 5.11 6.23
CA ARG A 79 -17.12 4.72 7.31
C ARG A 79 -16.42 4.38 8.62
N ARG A 80 -15.20 3.82 8.56
CA ARG A 80 -14.37 3.49 9.74
C ARG A 80 -13.66 4.70 10.33
N GLY A 81 -13.72 5.83 9.64
CA GLY A 81 -13.06 7.07 10.00
C GLY A 81 -11.67 7.17 9.36
N ARG A 82 -11.54 8.03 8.37
CA ARG A 82 -10.28 8.28 7.62
C ARG A 82 -9.06 8.53 8.52
N ARG A 83 -9.26 9.11 9.71
CA ARG A 83 -8.18 9.43 10.66
C ARG A 83 -7.44 8.19 11.19
N ASN A 84 -8.05 7.02 11.06
CA ASN A 84 -7.44 5.75 11.45
C ASN A 84 -6.48 5.21 10.37
N PHE A 85 -6.38 5.91 9.23
CA PHE A 85 -5.55 5.53 8.10
C PHE A 85 -4.55 6.64 7.76
N LYS A 86 -3.31 6.24 7.49
CA LYS A 86 -2.30 7.11 6.89
C LYS A 86 -2.55 7.15 5.38
N ILE A 87 -2.67 8.33 4.77
CA ILE A 87 -2.57 8.45 3.32
C ILE A 87 -1.09 8.58 2.99
N ASP A 88 -0.56 7.55 2.39
CA ASP A 88 0.87 7.38 2.19
C ASP A 88 1.25 7.39 0.71
N HIS A 89 2.52 7.73 0.45
CA HIS A 89 3.10 7.67 -0.89
C HIS A 89 3.51 6.23 -1.21
N LEU A 90 3.14 5.70 -2.36
CA LEU A 90 3.65 4.41 -2.83
C LEU A 90 5.16 4.49 -3.08
N ILE A 91 5.58 5.47 -3.88
CA ILE A 91 6.99 5.85 -4.02
C ILE A 91 7.21 7.03 -3.06
N PRO A 92 8.01 6.87 -2.01
CA PRO A 92 8.27 7.92 -1.02
C PRO A 92 8.88 9.17 -1.62
N LEU A 93 8.65 10.33 -1.00
CA LEU A 93 9.22 11.60 -1.45
C LEU A 93 10.76 11.58 -1.45
N CYS A 94 11.38 10.91 -0.47
CA CYS A 94 12.83 10.75 -0.42
C CYS A 94 13.40 9.94 -1.61
N MET A 95 12.57 9.15 -2.26
CA MET A 95 12.91 8.38 -3.46
C MET A 95 12.45 9.07 -4.76
N GLY A 96 12.05 10.34 -4.68
CA GLY A 96 11.56 11.09 -5.83
C GLY A 96 10.10 10.87 -6.17
N GLY A 97 9.28 10.36 -5.25
CA GLY A 97 7.83 10.20 -5.45
C GLY A 97 7.10 11.53 -5.60
N SER A 98 5.95 11.51 -6.27
CA SER A 98 5.09 12.67 -6.47
C SER A 98 4.03 12.80 -5.38
N ASN A 99 3.38 13.98 -5.27
CA ASN A 99 2.19 14.19 -4.45
C ASN A 99 0.88 13.93 -5.22
N GLN A 100 0.93 13.32 -6.39
CA GLN A 100 -0.24 13.04 -7.21
C GLN A 100 -1.06 11.88 -6.65
N ILE A 101 -2.36 11.87 -6.96
CA ILE A 101 -3.29 10.84 -6.46
C ILE A 101 -2.86 9.42 -6.85
N ASP A 102 -2.24 9.24 -8.01
CA ASP A 102 -1.72 7.98 -8.54
C ASP A 102 -0.49 7.44 -7.80
N ASN A 103 0.05 8.22 -6.85
CA ASN A 103 1.13 7.81 -5.95
C ASN A 103 0.68 7.73 -4.48
N LEU A 104 -0.61 7.87 -4.20
CA LEU A 104 -1.16 7.93 -2.85
C LEU A 104 -2.13 6.77 -2.60
N TRP A 105 -2.06 6.17 -1.41
CA TRP A 105 -2.97 5.11 -1.01
C TRP A 105 -3.24 5.10 0.49
N PRO A 106 -4.40 4.57 0.95
CA PRO A 106 -4.73 4.50 2.35
C PRO A 106 -4.07 3.29 3.01
N GLN A 107 -3.23 3.52 4.02
CA GLN A 107 -2.57 2.48 4.80
C GLN A 107 -3.19 2.33 6.18
N HIS A 108 -3.53 1.10 6.54
CA HIS A 108 -3.90 0.72 7.91
C HIS A 108 -2.66 0.65 8.82
N PRO A 109 -2.79 0.87 10.14
CA PRO A 109 -1.67 0.73 11.10
C PRO A 109 -0.92 -0.60 11.00
N GLU A 110 -1.63 -1.71 10.77
CA GLU A 110 -1.01 -3.03 10.56
C GLU A 110 -0.02 -3.07 9.38
N ILE A 111 -0.18 -2.18 8.41
CA ILE A 111 0.67 -2.13 7.22
C ILE A 111 1.81 -1.14 7.42
N TYR A 112 1.53 0.11 7.81
CA TYR A 112 2.59 1.10 7.91
C TYR A 112 3.59 0.80 9.02
N THR A 113 3.20 0.12 10.10
CA THR A 113 4.16 -0.35 11.12
C THR A 113 5.19 -1.33 10.58
N LEU A 114 4.85 -2.07 9.51
CA LEU A 114 5.77 -2.97 8.81
C LEU A 114 6.63 -2.23 7.76
N THR A 115 6.03 -1.30 7.02
CA THR A 115 6.67 -0.69 5.84
C THR A 115 7.46 0.57 6.16
N ASP A 116 7.09 1.35 7.18
CA ASP A 116 7.78 2.60 7.56
C ASP A 116 9.25 2.37 7.96
N PRO A 117 9.65 1.30 8.69
CA PRO A 117 11.05 1.01 8.95
C PRO A 117 11.88 0.75 7.69
N VAL A 118 11.30 0.07 6.68
CA VAL A 118 11.95 -0.16 5.39
C VAL A 118 12.17 1.15 4.66
N GLU A 119 11.13 2.00 4.60
CA GLU A 119 11.19 3.32 3.98
C GLU A 119 12.27 4.18 4.63
N GLY A 120 12.27 4.27 5.97
CA GLY A 120 13.27 5.05 6.71
C GLY A 120 14.70 4.60 6.42
N THR A 121 14.96 3.29 6.42
CA THR A 121 16.29 2.75 6.11
C THR A 121 16.71 3.05 4.68
N LEU A 122 15.83 2.88 3.71
CA LEU A 122 16.13 3.20 2.31
C LEU A 122 16.42 4.68 2.09
N CYS A 123 15.71 5.60 2.77
CA CYS A 123 15.99 7.03 2.71
C CYS A 123 17.40 7.35 3.24
N ILE A 124 17.84 6.70 4.33
CA ILE A 124 19.19 6.84 4.88
C ILE A 124 20.25 6.33 3.89
N LEU A 125 20.05 5.13 3.33
CA LEU A 125 20.96 4.55 2.36
C LEU A 125 21.11 5.40 1.09
N LEU A 126 20.04 6.06 0.63
CA LEU A 126 20.07 7.02 -0.47
C LEU A 126 20.88 8.27 -0.09
N GLN A 127 20.68 8.79 1.13
CA GLN A 127 21.42 9.95 1.65
C GLN A 127 22.92 9.66 1.74
N GLU A 128 23.28 8.46 2.12
CA GLU A 128 24.69 8.00 2.22
C GLU A 128 25.27 7.58 0.85
N GLY A 129 24.46 7.55 -0.20
CA GLY A 129 24.89 7.12 -1.54
C GLY A 129 25.17 5.61 -1.64
N LYS A 130 24.72 4.83 -0.66
CA LYS A 130 24.93 3.36 -0.61
C LYS A 130 23.99 2.59 -1.51
N ILE A 131 22.88 3.19 -1.92
CA ILE A 131 21.90 2.58 -2.83
C ILE A 131 21.49 3.59 -3.89
N ARG A 132 21.12 3.12 -5.08
CA ARG A 132 20.60 3.93 -6.17
C ARG A 132 19.09 4.10 -6.07
N GLN A 133 18.54 5.20 -6.62
CA GLN A 133 17.12 5.52 -6.64
C GLN A 133 16.26 4.37 -7.18
N ASN A 134 16.62 3.81 -8.33
CA ASN A 134 15.87 2.74 -8.96
C ASN A 134 15.79 1.47 -8.08
N GLU A 135 16.89 1.13 -7.39
CA GLU A 135 16.91 -0.01 -6.48
C GLU A 135 16.11 0.27 -5.21
N ALA A 136 16.19 1.47 -4.65
CA ALA A 136 15.38 1.88 -3.50
C ALA A 136 13.88 1.81 -3.83
N ILE A 137 13.47 2.33 -5.00
CA ILE A 137 12.08 2.24 -5.48
C ILE A 137 11.67 0.77 -5.62
N ARG A 138 12.48 -0.07 -6.25
CA ARG A 138 12.18 -1.50 -6.41
C ARG A 138 11.95 -2.18 -5.06
N LEU A 139 12.79 -1.91 -4.06
CA LEU A 139 12.69 -2.52 -2.73
C LEU A 139 11.49 -2.02 -1.94
N ILE A 140 11.17 -0.72 -1.99
CA ILE A 140 9.99 -0.20 -1.30
C ILE A 140 8.69 -0.69 -1.94
N LEU A 141 8.61 -0.78 -3.26
CA LEU A 141 7.47 -1.37 -3.95
C LEU A 141 7.27 -2.84 -3.55
N LEU A 142 8.36 -3.61 -3.50
CA LEU A 142 8.32 -4.99 -3.03
C LEU A 142 7.83 -5.07 -1.58
N ALA A 143 8.34 -4.25 -0.68
CA ALA A 143 7.92 -4.21 0.72
C ALA A 143 6.44 -3.84 0.88
N LYS A 144 5.93 -2.86 0.09
CA LYS A 144 4.53 -2.40 0.17
C LYS A 144 3.53 -3.35 -0.51
N THR A 145 3.99 -4.25 -1.39
CA THR A 145 3.14 -5.22 -2.09
C THR A 145 3.30 -6.66 -1.58
N ARG A 146 4.44 -7.00 -0.97
CA ARG A 146 4.81 -8.34 -0.51
C ARG A 146 5.43 -8.26 0.88
N HIS A 147 4.60 -8.11 1.90
CA HIS A 147 5.05 -7.93 3.29
C HIS A 147 5.90 -9.11 3.80
N ASP A 148 5.70 -10.30 3.26
CA ASP A 148 6.50 -11.50 3.52
C ASP A 148 7.99 -11.33 3.12
N GLN A 149 8.30 -10.38 2.23
CA GLN A 149 9.66 -10.08 1.79
C GLN A 149 10.40 -9.09 2.70
N ILE A 150 9.71 -8.42 3.61
CA ILE A 150 10.31 -7.38 4.48
C ILE A 150 11.51 -7.91 5.28
N PRO A 151 11.46 -9.09 5.93
CA PRO A 151 12.63 -9.61 6.65
C PRO A 151 13.87 -9.76 5.77
N VAL A 152 13.70 -10.31 4.55
CA VAL A 152 14.80 -10.49 3.59
C VAL A 152 15.37 -9.14 3.13
N ILE A 153 14.50 -8.15 2.90
CA ILE A 153 14.92 -6.78 2.54
C ILE A 153 15.72 -6.15 3.67
N MET A 154 15.25 -6.27 4.91
CA MET A 154 15.92 -5.70 6.09
C MET A 154 17.25 -6.37 6.40
N ASP A 155 17.35 -7.69 6.19
CA ASP A 155 18.62 -8.42 6.35
C ASP A 155 19.68 -7.94 5.35
N ARG A 156 19.29 -7.73 4.08
CA ARG A 156 20.16 -7.17 3.05
C ARG A 156 20.73 -5.78 3.41
N PHE A 157 19.97 -4.95 4.12
CA PHE A 157 20.45 -3.63 4.53
C PHE A 157 21.59 -3.67 5.54
N ARG A 158 21.76 -4.78 6.27
CA ARG A 158 22.87 -4.97 7.22
C ARG A 158 24.19 -5.23 6.53
N GLU A 159 24.16 -5.56 5.24
CA GLU A 159 25.34 -5.86 4.42
C GLU A 159 25.83 -4.61 3.64
N LEU A 160 25.07 -3.48 3.66
CA LEU A 160 25.38 -2.22 3.00
C LEU A 160 25.95 -1.17 3.96
#